data_cc71d373951b622d7a700dae4f1334d5
#
_entry.id   cc71d373951b622d7a700dae4f1334d5
#
_cell.length_a   1.000
_cell.length_b   1.000
_cell.length_c   1.000
_cell.angle_alpha   90.00
_cell.angle_beta   90.00
_cell.angle_gamma   90.00
#
_symmetry.space_group_name_H-M   'P 1'
#
loop_
_entity.id
_entity.type
_entity.pdbx_description
1 polymer ?
#
loop_
_entity_poly.entity_id
_entity_poly.type
_entity_poly.pdbx_seq_one_letter_code
_entity_poly.pdbx_strand_id
1 'polypeptide(L)'
;KRDKEGASRLFSATFIVTLVVGLLFSLIAFPAAGPIARFLVSGDGVLTTYTRDYIRISMLGAPVIGIGLMMVNYLGVENHPELASVYLIAANVINLVLDYIFLRFTPLGVTGASLSTVLGFLFAMVVFLFYIRSDKRNISFVRLNAKDFGIVKEAVVTGVPMLVFMATNFVKALGLNTIIMNQIGE
;
A
#
# COMPACT_ATOMS: atom_id res chain seq x y z
N LYS A 1 15.55 -17.52 23.34
CA LYS A 1 14.14 -17.89 22.97
C LYS A 1 13.52 -16.63 22.42
N ARG A 2 13.11 -16.64 21.14
CA ARG A 2 12.34 -15.53 20.57
C ARG A 2 11.02 -15.43 21.35
N ASP A 3 10.67 -14.23 21.76
CA ASP A 3 9.36 -13.95 22.35
C ASP A 3 8.28 -13.99 21.26
N LYS A 4 7.77 -15.21 21.00
CA LYS A 4 6.73 -15.43 19.96
C LYS A 4 5.43 -14.72 20.31
N GLU A 5 5.13 -14.55 21.58
CA GLU A 5 3.91 -13.88 22.03
C GLU A 5 4.01 -12.38 21.81
N GLY A 6 5.11 -11.74 22.20
CA GLY A 6 5.36 -10.33 21.93
C GLY A 6 5.38 -10.03 20.44
N ALA A 7 6.04 -10.87 19.63
CA ALA A 7 6.03 -10.72 18.17
C ALA A 7 4.61 -10.81 17.56
N SER A 8 3.78 -11.75 18.05
CA SER A 8 2.39 -11.89 17.59
C SER A 8 1.50 -10.72 18.02
N ARG A 9 1.73 -10.16 19.21
CA ARG A 9 1.04 -8.95 19.69
C ARG A 9 1.43 -7.74 18.84
N LEU A 10 2.71 -7.55 18.57
CA LEU A 10 3.20 -6.47 17.70
C LEU A 10 2.64 -6.59 16.27
N PHE A 11 2.65 -7.80 15.71
CA PHE A 11 2.08 -8.06 14.40
C PHE A 11 0.58 -7.70 14.35
N SER A 12 -0.19 -8.16 15.34
CA SER A 12 -1.62 -7.87 15.41
C SER A 12 -1.91 -6.38 15.59
N ALA A 13 -1.12 -5.70 16.41
CA ALA A 13 -1.21 -4.24 16.61
C ALA A 13 -0.91 -3.48 15.32
N THR A 14 0.19 -3.82 14.64
CA THR A 14 0.57 -3.18 13.37
C THR A 14 -0.47 -3.44 12.29
N PHE A 15 -1.03 -4.65 12.21
CA PHE A 15 -2.11 -4.97 11.28
C PHE A 15 -3.33 -4.07 11.48
N ILE A 16 -3.80 -3.93 12.73
CA ILE A 16 -4.95 -3.08 13.05
C ILE A 16 -4.64 -1.61 12.75
N VAL A 17 -3.47 -1.12 13.14
CA VAL A 17 -3.06 0.26 12.83
C VAL A 17 -3.02 0.49 11.33
N THR A 18 -2.39 -0.39 10.57
CA THR A 18 -2.30 -0.26 9.10
C THR A 18 -3.68 -0.27 8.46
N LEU A 19 -4.57 -1.16 8.92
CA LEU A 19 -5.95 -1.23 8.42
C LEU A 19 -6.72 0.07 8.73
N VAL A 20 -6.68 0.53 9.97
CA VAL A 20 -7.40 1.74 10.41
C VAL A 20 -6.84 2.98 9.69
N VAL A 21 -5.53 3.14 9.64
CA VAL A 21 -4.89 4.28 8.94
C VAL A 21 -5.20 4.21 7.45
N GLY A 22 -5.12 3.04 6.81
CA GLY A 22 -5.46 2.86 5.41
C GLY A 22 -6.93 3.21 5.12
N LEU A 23 -7.86 2.78 5.97
CA LEU A 23 -9.29 3.12 5.84
C LEU A 23 -9.55 4.62 6.03
N LEU A 24 -8.94 5.24 7.04
CA LEU A 24 -9.05 6.69 7.26
C LEU A 24 -8.47 7.47 6.08
N PHE A 25 -7.32 7.03 5.57
CA PHE A 25 -6.71 7.63 4.39
C PHE A 25 -7.62 7.51 3.16
N SER A 26 -8.20 6.34 2.92
CA SER A 26 -9.18 6.12 1.84
C SER A 26 -10.38 7.05 1.99
N LEU A 27 -10.94 7.15 3.19
CA LEU A 27 -12.12 7.96 3.47
C LEU A 27 -11.88 9.47 3.20
N ILE A 28 -10.68 9.97 3.54
CA ILE A 28 -10.30 11.38 3.36
C ILE A 28 -9.87 11.65 1.92
N ALA A 29 -9.03 10.78 1.34
CA ALA A 29 -8.41 11.03 0.05
C ALA A 29 -9.34 10.73 -1.14
N PHE A 30 -10.30 9.82 -1.00
CA PHE A 30 -11.25 9.50 -2.06
C PHE A 30 -12.07 10.72 -2.51
N PRO A 31 -12.70 11.51 -1.64
CA PRO A 31 -13.39 12.74 -2.05
C PRO A 31 -12.42 13.83 -2.55
N ALA A 32 -11.18 13.83 -2.04
CA ALA A 32 -10.15 14.79 -2.45
C ALA A 32 -9.52 14.48 -3.82
N ALA A 33 -9.80 13.32 -4.42
CA ALA A 33 -9.21 12.90 -5.70
C ALA A 33 -9.45 13.87 -6.84
N GLY A 34 -10.62 14.53 -6.90
CA GLY A 34 -10.93 15.55 -7.91
C GLY A 34 -10.03 16.78 -7.81
N PRO A 35 -10.01 17.48 -6.67
CA PRO A 35 -9.08 18.58 -6.44
C PRO A 35 -7.61 18.23 -6.66
N ILE A 36 -7.17 17.05 -6.20
CA ILE A 36 -5.81 16.57 -6.39
C ILE A 36 -5.49 16.38 -7.88
N ALA A 37 -6.39 15.76 -8.64
CA ALA A 37 -6.21 15.55 -10.06
C ALA A 37 -6.09 16.88 -10.84
N ARG A 38 -6.93 17.86 -10.54
CA ARG A 38 -6.85 19.20 -11.14
C ARG A 38 -5.54 19.91 -10.85
N PHE A 39 -5.05 19.77 -9.62
CA PHE A 39 -3.77 20.34 -9.21
C PHE A 39 -2.59 19.70 -9.96
N LEU A 40 -2.62 18.36 -10.14
CA LEU A 40 -1.54 17.62 -10.80
C LEU A 40 -1.48 17.85 -12.32
N VAL A 41 -2.62 18.06 -12.95
CA VAL A 41 -2.75 18.13 -14.43
C VAL A 41 -2.87 19.56 -14.94
N SER A 42 -2.98 20.54 -14.02
CA SER A 42 -3.11 21.98 -14.35
C SER A 42 -4.26 22.30 -15.30
N GLY A 43 -5.47 21.74 -15.05
CA GLY A 43 -6.64 22.05 -15.86
C GLY A 43 -7.79 21.05 -15.73
N ASP A 44 -8.85 21.31 -16.47
CA ASP A 44 -10.00 20.40 -16.62
C ASP A 44 -9.99 19.78 -18.02
N GLY A 45 -10.01 18.44 -18.08
CA GLY A 45 -9.97 17.72 -19.35
C GLY A 45 -10.01 16.21 -19.18
N VAL A 46 -9.83 15.49 -20.28
CA VAL A 46 -9.82 14.02 -20.31
C VAL A 46 -8.74 13.46 -19.40
N LEU A 47 -7.56 14.08 -19.39
CA LEU A 47 -6.43 13.65 -18.56
C LEU A 47 -6.73 13.82 -17.06
N THR A 48 -7.39 14.89 -16.66
CA THR A 48 -7.84 15.13 -15.28
C THR A 48 -8.84 14.06 -14.84
N THR A 49 -9.74 13.64 -15.73
CA THR A 49 -10.70 12.58 -15.44
C THR A 49 -9.99 11.25 -15.19
N TYR A 50 -9.06 10.86 -16.07
CA TYR A 50 -8.27 9.64 -15.87
C TYR A 50 -7.42 9.68 -14.60
N THR A 51 -6.77 10.82 -14.33
CA THR A 51 -5.98 11.01 -13.12
C THR A 51 -6.83 10.90 -11.85
N ARG A 52 -8.01 11.52 -11.85
CA ARG A 52 -8.98 11.42 -10.74
C ARG A 52 -9.39 9.97 -10.48
N ASP A 53 -9.76 9.25 -11.53
CA ASP A 53 -10.27 7.88 -11.40
C ASP A 53 -9.15 6.91 -10.99
N TYR A 54 -7.93 7.11 -11.49
CA TYR A 54 -6.74 6.41 -11.01
C TYR A 54 -6.50 6.64 -9.51
N ILE A 55 -6.51 7.90 -9.06
CA ILE A 55 -6.34 8.26 -7.65
C ILE A 55 -7.43 7.60 -6.79
N ARG A 56 -8.70 7.66 -7.22
CA ARG A 56 -9.81 7.07 -6.47
C ARG A 56 -9.61 5.58 -6.19
N ILE A 57 -9.24 4.81 -7.21
CA ILE A 57 -9.01 3.37 -7.04
C ILE A 57 -7.78 3.11 -6.18
N SER A 58 -6.68 3.84 -6.40
CA SER A 58 -5.49 3.73 -5.55
C SER A 58 -5.80 4.02 -4.08
N MET A 59 -6.62 5.04 -3.81
CA MET A 59 -7.02 5.41 -2.45
C MET A 59 -7.92 4.35 -1.81
N LEU A 60 -8.89 3.79 -2.55
CA LEU A 60 -9.70 2.67 -2.06
C LEU A 60 -8.85 1.43 -1.81
N GLY A 61 -7.81 1.21 -2.60
CA GLY A 61 -6.84 0.12 -2.44
C GLY A 61 -5.82 0.33 -1.32
N ALA A 62 -5.70 1.54 -0.77
CA ALA A 62 -4.67 1.87 0.22
C ALA A 62 -4.59 0.90 1.42
N PRO A 63 -5.70 0.45 2.04
CA PRO A 63 -5.65 -0.54 3.11
C PRO A 63 -5.03 -1.87 2.65
N VAL A 64 -5.37 -2.34 1.46
CA VAL A 64 -4.87 -3.60 0.88
C VAL A 64 -3.38 -3.49 0.59
N ILE A 65 -2.97 -2.40 -0.04
CA ILE A 65 -1.56 -2.13 -0.36
C ILE A 65 -0.74 -2.02 0.92
N GLY A 66 -1.23 -1.26 1.91
CA GLY A 66 -0.56 -1.08 3.19
C GLY A 66 -0.37 -2.40 3.96
N ILE A 67 -1.42 -3.22 4.04
CA ILE A 67 -1.36 -4.55 4.66
C ILE A 67 -0.40 -5.45 3.88
N GLY A 68 -0.45 -5.44 2.54
CA GLY A 68 0.46 -6.22 1.71
C GLY A 68 1.93 -5.89 1.96
N LEU A 69 2.29 -4.60 1.99
CA LEU A 69 3.65 -4.15 2.30
C LEU A 69 4.07 -4.50 3.74
N MET A 70 3.16 -4.37 4.71
CA MET A 70 3.41 -4.81 6.08
C MET A 70 3.76 -6.29 6.14
N MET A 71 3.01 -7.14 5.45
CA MET A 71 3.22 -8.59 5.42
C MET A 71 4.59 -8.95 4.85
N VAL A 72 5.04 -8.29 3.79
CA VAL A 72 6.40 -8.47 3.23
C VAL A 72 7.46 -8.17 4.26
N ASN A 73 7.34 -7.07 4.98
CA ASN A 73 8.30 -6.69 6.02
C ASN A 73 8.35 -7.74 7.15
N TYR A 74 7.19 -8.25 7.57
CA TYR A 74 7.13 -9.30 8.61
C TYR A 74 7.75 -10.63 8.16
N LEU A 75 7.57 -11.05 6.91
CA LEU A 75 8.24 -12.24 6.36
C LEU A 75 9.75 -12.07 6.41
N GLY A 76 10.27 -10.88 6.08
CA GLY A 76 11.72 -10.60 6.19
C GLY A 76 12.25 -10.74 7.62
N VAL A 77 11.50 -10.23 8.62
CA VAL A 77 11.86 -10.32 10.04
C VAL A 77 11.73 -11.74 10.59
N GLU A 78 10.82 -12.55 10.06
CA GLU A 78 10.58 -13.94 10.45
C GLU A 78 11.65 -14.94 9.95
N ASN A 79 12.75 -14.47 9.37
CA ASN A 79 13.80 -15.26 8.71
C ASN A 79 13.30 -16.03 7.48
N HIS A 80 12.31 -15.47 6.79
CA HIS A 80 11.83 -15.99 5.51
C HIS A 80 11.96 -14.94 4.40
N PRO A 81 13.15 -14.33 4.19
CA PRO A 81 13.36 -13.32 3.16
C PRO A 81 13.10 -13.86 1.75
N GLU A 82 13.31 -15.16 1.54
CA GLU A 82 12.96 -15.84 0.31
C GLU A 82 11.47 -15.79 0.02
N LEU A 83 10.61 -15.99 1.02
CA LEU A 83 9.15 -15.88 0.86
C LEU A 83 8.72 -14.42 0.63
N ALA A 84 9.36 -13.47 1.31
CA ALA A 84 9.12 -12.04 1.07
C ALA A 84 9.43 -11.66 -0.38
N SER A 85 10.54 -12.17 -0.91
CA SER A 85 10.95 -11.93 -2.31
C SER A 85 9.98 -12.58 -3.30
N VAL A 86 9.63 -13.85 -3.10
CA VAL A 86 8.64 -14.55 -3.93
C VAL A 86 7.29 -13.83 -3.92
N TYR A 87 6.87 -13.36 -2.74
CA TYR A 87 5.64 -12.59 -2.57
C TYR A 87 5.65 -11.31 -3.41
N LEU A 88 6.72 -10.50 -3.32
CA LEU A 88 6.86 -9.27 -4.10
C LEU A 88 6.93 -9.55 -5.60
N ILE A 89 7.69 -10.56 -6.01
CA ILE A 89 7.80 -10.95 -7.42
C ILE A 89 6.41 -11.36 -7.94
N ALA A 90 5.69 -12.22 -7.22
CA ALA A 90 4.37 -12.66 -7.61
C ALA A 90 3.38 -11.49 -7.71
N ALA A 91 3.36 -10.58 -6.74
CA ALA A 91 2.52 -9.38 -6.78
C ALA A 91 2.82 -8.51 -8.01
N ASN A 92 4.11 -8.28 -8.31
CA ASN A 92 4.51 -7.48 -9.46
C ASN A 92 4.23 -8.18 -10.81
N VAL A 93 4.44 -9.49 -10.90
CA VAL A 93 4.10 -10.25 -12.12
C VAL A 93 2.61 -10.21 -12.39
N ILE A 94 1.78 -10.42 -11.36
CA ILE A 94 0.33 -10.32 -11.49
C ILE A 94 -0.10 -8.91 -11.87
N ASN A 95 0.47 -7.89 -11.23
CA ASN A 95 0.22 -6.51 -11.59
C ASN A 95 0.52 -6.27 -13.08
N LEU A 96 1.71 -6.66 -13.56
CA LEU A 96 2.12 -6.49 -14.96
C LEU A 96 1.18 -7.22 -15.94
N VAL A 97 0.78 -8.45 -15.62
CA VAL A 97 -0.16 -9.24 -16.46
C VAL A 97 -1.52 -8.57 -16.49
N LEU A 98 -2.04 -8.14 -15.34
CA LEU A 98 -3.32 -7.46 -15.26
C LEU A 98 -3.29 -6.07 -15.92
N ASP A 99 -2.18 -5.32 -15.81
CA ASP A 99 -1.97 -4.07 -16.55
C ASP A 99 -2.14 -4.29 -18.04
N TYR A 100 -1.45 -5.29 -18.60
CA TYR A 100 -1.58 -5.63 -20.02
C TYR A 100 -3.01 -6.00 -20.40
N ILE A 101 -3.67 -6.82 -19.59
CA ILE A 101 -5.06 -7.24 -19.85
C ILE A 101 -6.00 -6.04 -19.79
N PHE A 102 -5.92 -5.22 -18.75
CA PHE A 102 -6.83 -4.09 -18.56
C PHE A 102 -6.62 -2.98 -19.60
N LEU A 103 -5.37 -2.70 -19.94
CA LEU A 103 -5.06 -1.68 -20.95
C LEU A 103 -5.43 -2.13 -22.36
N ARG A 104 -5.27 -3.43 -22.68
CA ARG A 104 -5.44 -3.94 -24.05
C ARG A 104 -6.84 -4.44 -24.37
N PHE A 105 -7.50 -5.09 -23.41
CA PHE A 105 -8.73 -5.87 -23.65
C PHE A 105 -9.96 -5.33 -22.92
N THR A 106 -9.82 -4.26 -22.12
CA THR A 106 -10.95 -3.69 -21.40
C THR A 106 -11.05 -2.18 -21.62
N PRO A 107 -12.23 -1.59 -21.44
CA PRO A 107 -12.40 -0.14 -21.51
C PRO A 107 -11.86 0.62 -20.28
N LEU A 108 -11.22 -0.07 -19.33
CA LEU A 108 -10.74 0.51 -18.09
C LEU A 108 -9.55 1.45 -18.28
N GLY A 109 -8.70 1.20 -19.29
CA GLY A 109 -7.55 2.05 -19.58
C GLY A 109 -6.65 2.27 -18.35
N VAL A 110 -6.30 3.51 -18.09
CA VAL A 110 -5.43 3.91 -16.96
C VAL A 110 -6.03 3.56 -15.59
N THR A 111 -7.35 3.53 -15.48
CA THR A 111 -8.07 3.09 -14.27
C THR A 111 -7.80 1.61 -13.98
N GLY A 112 -7.66 0.79 -15.03
CA GLY A 112 -7.25 -0.61 -14.93
C GLY A 112 -5.87 -0.78 -14.33
N ALA A 113 -4.91 0.09 -14.65
CA ALA A 113 -3.55 0.05 -14.08
C ALA A 113 -3.55 0.30 -12.56
N SER A 114 -4.42 1.18 -12.05
CA SER A 114 -4.59 1.32 -10.60
C SER A 114 -5.22 0.07 -9.95
N LEU A 115 -6.21 -0.51 -10.62
CA LEU A 115 -6.89 -1.72 -10.15
C LEU A 115 -5.95 -2.93 -10.13
N SER A 116 -5.10 -3.10 -11.14
CA SER A 116 -4.12 -4.20 -11.21
C SER A 116 -3.13 -4.16 -10.04
N THR A 117 -2.71 -2.96 -9.62
CA THR A 117 -1.85 -2.78 -8.45
C THR A 117 -2.55 -3.28 -7.17
N VAL A 118 -3.80 -2.88 -6.96
CA VAL A 118 -4.58 -3.33 -5.80
C VAL A 118 -4.79 -4.84 -5.82
N LEU A 119 -5.12 -5.41 -6.99
CA LEU A 119 -5.31 -6.85 -7.14
C LEU A 119 -4.01 -7.65 -6.96
N GLY A 120 -2.88 -7.12 -7.40
CA GLY A 120 -1.56 -7.73 -7.15
C GLY A 120 -1.28 -7.87 -5.65
N PHE A 121 -1.49 -6.81 -4.88
CA PHE A 121 -1.34 -6.86 -3.41
C PHE A 121 -2.40 -7.72 -2.72
N LEU A 122 -3.63 -7.73 -3.23
CA LEU A 122 -4.70 -8.58 -2.71
C LEU A 122 -4.35 -10.07 -2.90
N PHE A 123 -3.86 -10.46 -4.08
CA PHE A 123 -3.40 -11.81 -4.33
C PHE A 123 -2.27 -12.21 -3.38
N ALA A 124 -1.30 -11.34 -3.26
CA ALA A 124 -0.19 -11.54 -2.36
C ALA A 124 -0.65 -11.68 -0.89
N MET A 125 -1.65 -10.90 -0.45
CA MET A 125 -2.27 -11.04 0.87
C MET A 125 -2.91 -12.43 1.05
N VAL A 126 -3.57 -12.96 0.04
CA VAL A 126 -4.15 -14.32 0.08
C VAL A 126 -3.04 -15.37 0.26
N VAL A 127 -1.93 -15.27 -0.46
CA VAL A 127 -0.78 -16.18 -0.30
C VAL A 127 -0.21 -16.09 1.12
N PHE A 128 -0.12 -14.88 1.69
CA PHE A 128 0.33 -14.72 3.07
C PHE A 128 -0.63 -15.35 4.09
N LEU A 129 -1.94 -15.32 3.86
CA LEU A 129 -2.91 -16.00 4.71
C LEU A 129 -2.72 -17.53 4.74
N PHE A 130 -2.27 -18.12 3.64
CA PHE A 130 -1.88 -19.53 3.62
C PHE A 130 -0.62 -19.77 4.46
N TYR A 131 0.38 -18.87 4.41
CA TYR A 131 1.55 -18.95 5.27
C TYR A 131 1.19 -18.90 6.76
N ILE A 132 0.33 -17.95 7.18
CA ILE A 132 -0.12 -17.85 8.59
C ILE A 132 -0.87 -19.10 9.06
N ARG A 133 -1.49 -19.84 8.15
CA ARG A 133 -2.15 -21.12 8.50
C ARG A 133 -1.21 -22.32 8.52
N SER A 134 0.02 -22.17 8.03
CA SER A 134 1.00 -23.26 8.02
C SER A 134 1.67 -23.45 9.37
N ASP A 135 2.21 -24.66 9.62
CA ASP A 135 2.95 -24.96 10.86
C ASP A 135 4.33 -24.27 10.90
N LYS A 136 4.76 -23.66 9.80
CA LYS A 136 6.05 -22.94 9.68
C LYS A 136 6.00 -21.54 10.26
N ARG A 137 4.82 -21.08 10.66
CA ARG A 137 4.63 -19.72 11.21
C ARG A 137 5.30 -19.56 12.59
N ASN A 138 5.87 -18.39 12.82
CA ASN A 138 6.27 -17.95 14.17
C ASN A 138 5.36 -16.86 14.74
N ILE A 139 4.53 -16.23 13.90
CA ILE A 139 3.57 -15.20 14.28
C ILE A 139 2.13 -15.70 14.07
N SER A 140 1.22 -15.18 14.87
CA SER A 140 -0.21 -15.45 14.77
C SER A 140 -1.02 -14.22 15.12
N PHE A 141 -2.27 -14.17 14.65
CA PHE A 141 -3.19 -13.14 15.13
C PHE A 141 -3.59 -13.43 16.58
N VAL A 142 -3.40 -12.43 17.42
CA VAL A 142 -3.80 -12.48 18.84
C VAL A 142 -4.72 -11.31 19.15
N ARG A 143 -5.65 -11.53 20.08
CA ARG A 143 -6.55 -10.50 20.55
C ARG A 143 -5.76 -9.49 21.40
N LEU A 144 -5.80 -8.22 21.03
CA LEU A 144 -5.19 -7.15 21.80
C LEU A 144 -6.10 -6.74 22.96
N ASN A 145 -5.48 -6.43 24.09
CA ASN A 145 -6.13 -5.92 25.29
C ASN A 145 -5.74 -4.45 25.51
N ALA A 146 -6.43 -3.77 26.43
CA ALA A 146 -6.09 -2.40 26.80
C ALA A 146 -4.63 -2.21 27.25
N LYS A 147 -4.00 -3.26 27.79
CA LYS A 147 -2.57 -3.25 28.20
C LYS A 147 -1.60 -3.18 27.02
N ASP A 148 -2.06 -3.55 25.82
CA ASP A 148 -1.24 -3.55 24.59
C ASP A 148 -1.20 -2.17 23.92
N PHE A 149 -1.85 -1.15 24.51
CA PHE A 149 -1.84 0.23 23.98
C PHE A 149 -0.42 0.80 23.83
N GLY A 150 0.50 0.44 24.73
CA GLY A 150 1.92 0.78 24.64
C GLY A 150 2.56 0.27 23.33
N ILE A 151 2.25 -0.97 22.92
CA ILE A 151 2.75 -1.59 21.69
C ILE A 151 2.20 -0.85 20.45
N VAL A 152 0.92 -0.50 20.48
CA VAL A 152 0.29 0.29 19.38
C VAL A 152 0.96 1.66 19.25
N LYS A 153 1.18 2.36 20.38
CA LYS A 153 1.88 3.64 20.39
C LYS A 153 3.30 3.53 19.84
N GLU A 154 4.04 2.51 20.26
CA GLU A 154 5.40 2.25 19.78
C GLU A 154 5.43 1.99 18.27
N ALA A 155 4.52 1.16 17.75
CA ALA A 155 4.39 0.88 16.33
C ALA A 155 4.14 2.16 15.51
N VAL A 156 3.26 3.06 15.99
CA VAL A 156 2.98 4.33 15.34
C VAL A 156 4.21 5.25 15.38
N VAL A 157 4.84 5.42 16.53
CA VAL A 157 6.01 6.30 16.68
C VAL A 157 7.18 5.83 15.82
N THR A 158 7.42 4.52 15.77
CA THR A 158 8.49 3.93 14.94
C THR A 158 8.22 4.10 13.44
N GLY A 159 6.96 4.23 13.03
CA GLY A 159 6.58 4.50 11.64
C GLY A 159 6.76 5.95 11.19
N VAL A 160 6.85 6.92 12.11
CA VAL A 160 6.95 8.36 11.79
C VAL A 160 8.16 8.69 10.89
N PRO A 161 9.39 8.21 11.14
CA PRO A 161 10.53 8.50 10.27
C PRO A 161 10.31 8.07 8.82
N MET A 162 9.67 6.91 8.61
CA MET A 162 9.33 6.40 7.26
C MET A 162 8.29 7.28 6.59
N LEU A 163 7.30 7.78 7.34
CA LEU A 163 6.30 8.70 6.85
C LEU A 163 6.93 10.03 6.41
N VAL A 164 7.86 10.58 7.20
CA VAL A 164 8.62 11.79 6.85
C VAL A 164 9.46 11.56 5.60
N PHE A 165 10.14 10.42 5.50
CA PHE A 165 10.91 10.03 4.31
C PHE A 165 10.03 9.97 3.06
N MET A 166 8.87 9.32 3.13
CA MET A 166 7.91 9.23 2.02
C MET A 166 7.35 10.60 1.64
N ALA A 167 6.98 11.42 2.61
CA ALA A 167 6.51 12.79 2.37
C ALA A 167 7.58 13.64 1.66
N THR A 168 8.84 13.52 2.07
CA THR A 168 9.97 14.22 1.44
C THR A 168 10.16 13.78 -0.02
N ASN A 169 10.08 12.48 -0.29
CA ASN A 169 10.17 11.97 -1.67
C ASN A 169 8.98 12.43 -2.53
N PHE A 170 7.78 12.48 -1.97
CA PHE A 170 6.61 13.03 -2.65
C PHE A 170 6.79 14.51 -3.02
N VAL A 171 7.27 15.33 -2.09
CA VAL A 171 7.56 16.76 -2.36
C VAL A 171 8.62 16.91 -3.43
N LYS A 172 9.70 16.10 -3.40
CA LYS A 172 10.71 16.07 -4.46
C LYS A 172 10.12 15.71 -5.82
N ALA A 173 9.26 14.68 -5.87
CA ALA A 173 8.61 14.25 -7.11
C ALA A 173 7.73 15.36 -7.70
N LEU A 174 6.95 16.06 -6.86
CA LEU A 174 6.14 17.21 -7.28
C LEU A 174 7.02 18.35 -7.81
N GLY A 175 8.10 18.69 -7.10
CA GLY A 175 9.03 19.73 -7.52
C GLY A 175 9.68 19.42 -8.87
N LEU A 176 10.16 18.19 -9.05
CA LEU A 176 10.73 17.74 -10.34
C LEU A 176 9.70 17.76 -11.46
N ASN A 177 8.47 17.28 -11.20
CA ASN A 177 7.40 17.32 -12.19
C ASN A 177 7.08 18.77 -12.64
N THR A 178 7.01 19.69 -11.68
CA THR A 178 6.76 21.12 -11.97
C THR A 178 7.88 21.71 -12.82
N ILE A 179 9.15 21.42 -12.50
CA ILE A 179 10.30 21.91 -13.29
C ILE A 179 10.26 21.34 -14.71
N ILE A 180 10.02 20.03 -14.85
CA ILE A 180 9.95 19.36 -16.17
C ILE A 180 8.81 19.93 -17.00
N MET A 181 7.63 20.12 -16.43
CA MET A 181 6.48 20.67 -17.15
C MET A 181 6.72 22.12 -17.60
N ASN A 182 7.41 22.93 -16.80
CA ASN A 182 7.75 24.30 -17.18
C ASN A 182 8.83 24.36 -18.27
N GLN A 183 9.73 23.37 -18.35
CA GLN A 183 10.79 23.34 -19.38
C GLN A 183 10.39 22.67 -20.69
N ILE A 184 9.44 21.74 -20.67
CA ILE A 184 8.96 21.03 -21.88
C ILE A 184 7.72 21.73 -22.48
N GLY A 185 7.04 22.56 -21.69
CA GLY A 185 5.85 23.32 -22.12
C GLY A 185 6.16 24.61 -22.86
N GLU A 186 7.46 24.95 -23.03
CA GLU A 186 7.97 25.98 -23.96
C GLU A 186 8.46 25.34 -25.27
#